data_660c7c4d38d1ed198e49a36ac2cdf356
#
_entry.id   660c7c4d38d1ed198e49a36ac2cdf356
#
_cell.length_a   1.000
_cell.length_b   1.000
_cell.length_c   1.000
_cell.angle_alpha   90.00
_cell.angle_beta   90.00
_cell.angle_gamma   90.00
#
_symmetry.space_group_name_H-M   'P 1'
#
loop_
_entity.id
_entity.type
_entity.pdbx_description
1 polymer ?
#
loop_
_entity_poly.entity_id
_entity_poly.type
_entity_poly.pdbx_seq_one_letter_code
_entity_poly.pdbx_strand_id
1 'polypeptide(L)'
;MIQGFKRSPINFRRIAVVPKGHNAKGVALFLQGYCNLYQAVENNSGMESSFGSKQEILDKINYLAQLLISLRSEGDYHGACWGYNFDWQARRLFLFPKNTPTVVATQFCATALMSAFEVTRNKEFLDIALTSAQFVLQVLPRSPYEGGFLFSYSPLQGNDTVFNASLLGSRLL
;
A
#
# COMPACT_ATOMS: atom_id res chain seq x y z
N MET A 1 -2.45 4.06 -26.84
CA MET A 1 -2.76 5.31 -26.10
C MET A 1 -1.90 5.47 -24.85
N ILE A 2 -1.87 4.55 -23.89
CA ILE A 2 -1.09 4.64 -22.63
C ILE A 2 0.41 4.93 -22.86
N GLN A 3 1.05 4.27 -23.83
CA GLN A 3 2.48 4.47 -24.11
C GLN A 3 2.79 5.86 -24.69
N GLY A 4 1.86 6.46 -25.45
CA GLY A 4 2.00 7.83 -25.92
C GLY A 4 1.96 8.85 -24.78
N PHE A 5 1.05 8.70 -23.81
CA PHE A 5 0.99 9.55 -22.63
C PHE A 5 2.25 9.41 -21.74
N LYS A 6 2.79 8.20 -21.62
CA LYS A 6 4.00 7.94 -20.80
C LYS A 6 5.26 8.61 -21.38
N ARG A 7 5.35 8.73 -22.72
CA ARG A 7 6.53 9.29 -23.41
C ARG A 7 6.37 10.77 -23.78
N SER A 8 5.17 11.33 -23.58
CA SER A 8 4.91 12.74 -23.90
C SER A 8 5.60 13.67 -22.90
N PRO A 9 6.32 14.69 -23.37
CA PRO A 9 6.86 15.74 -22.50
C PRO A 9 5.75 16.64 -21.94
N ILE A 10 4.54 16.58 -22.51
CA ILE A 10 3.37 17.37 -22.09
C ILE A 10 2.42 16.48 -21.29
N ASN A 11 1.95 16.97 -20.15
CA ASN A 11 0.99 16.25 -19.32
C ASN A 11 -0.44 16.47 -19.81
N PHE A 12 -0.92 15.58 -20.65
CA PHE A 12 -2.29 15.62 -21.20
C PHE A 12 -3.39 15.14 -20.23
N ARG A 13 -3.07 14.77 -18.98
CA ARG A 13 -4.07 14.25 -18.03
C ARG A 13 -5.23 15.21 -17.77
N ARG A 14 -4.97 16.53 -17.80
CA ARG A 14 -6.02 17.55 -17.65
C ARG A 14 -7.00 17.53 -18.83
N ILE A 15 -6.49 17.39 -20.05
CA ILE A 15 -7.30 17.31 -21.29
C ILE A 15 -8.08 15.99 -21.34
N ALA A 16 -7.44 14.90 -20.88
CA ALA A 16 -8.07 13.58 -20.79
C ALA A 16 -9.00 13.42 -19.57
N VAL A 17 -9.26 14.49 -18.82
CA VAL A 17 -10.15 14.50 -17.64
C VAL A 17 -9.78 13.40 -16.62
N VAL A 18 -8.48 13.11 -16.47
CA VAL A 18 -8.00 12.15 -15.47
C VAL A 18 -7.93 12.85 -14.11
N PRO A 19 -8.76 12.46 -13.14
CA PRO A 19 -8.78 13.10 -11.84
C PRO A 19 -7.47 12.87 -11.08
N LYS A 20 -7.10 13.85 -10.26
CA LYS A 20 -6.02 13.65 -9.28
C LYS A 20 -6.54 12.74 -8.15
N GLY A 21 -5.66 11.87 -7.65
CA GLY A 21 -5.99 11.00 -6.54
C GLY A 21 -4.74 10.42 -5.90
N HIS A 22 -4.89 9.89 -4.69
CA HIS A 22 -3.82 9.22 -3.99
C HIS A 22 -3.90 7.71 -4.24
N ASN A 23 -2.78 7.11 -4.59
CA ASN A 23 -2.64 5.66 -4.67
C ASN A 23 -2.11 5.16 -3.33
N ALA A 24 -2.84 4.27 -2.66
CA ALA A 24 -2.50 3.79 -1.32
C ALA A 24 -1.08 3.19 -1.27
N LYS A 25 -0.72 2.32 -2.21
CA LYS A 25 0.64 1.77 -2.29
C LYS A 25 1.70 2.86 -2.51
N GLY A 26 1.40 3.88 -3.31
CA GLY A 26 2.30 5.03 -3.51
C GLY A 26 2.50 5.81 -2.22
N VAL A 27 1.42 6.13 -1.51
CA VAL A 27 1.48 6.79 -0.19
C VAL A 27 2.27 5.95 0.82
N ALA A 28 2.05 4.63 0.85
CA ALA A 28 2.79 3.70 1.72
C ALA A 28 4.31 3.75 1.47
N LEU A 29 4.73 3.77 0.21
CA LEU A 29 6.15 3.87 -0.16
C LEU A 29 6.77 5.20 0.29
N PHE A 30 6.04 6.31 0.15
CA PHE A 30 6.49 7.61 0.66
C PHE A 30 6.56 7.62 2.18
N LEU A 31 5.55 7.07 2.86
CA LEU A 31 5.54 6.95 4.32
C LEU A 31 6.77 6.18 4.82
N GLN A 32 7.05 5.02 4.23
CA GLN A 32 8.22 4.23 4.58
C GLN A 32 9.53 4.96 4.29
N GLY A 33 9.59 5.69 3.17
CA GLY A 33 10.73 6.56 2.85
C GLY A 33 10.98 7.63 3.90
N TYR A 34 9.92 8.29 4.39
CA TYR A 34 10.03 9.28 5.47
C TYR A 34 10.41 8.65 6.82
N CYS A 35 9.92 7.44 7.13
CA CYS A 35 10.36 6.71 8.33
C CYS A 35 11.86 6.39 8.28
N ASN A 36 12.35 5.90 7.15
CA ASN A 36 13.78 5.64 6.95
C ASN A 36 14.61 6.93 7.02
N LEU A 37 14.11 8.03 6.45
CA LEU A 37 14.76 9.34 6.52
C LEU A 37 14.85 9.83 7.96
N TYR A 38 13.77 9.70 8.75
CA TYR A 38 13.77 10.05 10.17
C TYR A 38 14.87 9.30 10.94
N GLN A 39 14.97 7.99 10.75
CA GLN A 39 15.99 7.16 11.38
C GLN A 39 17.41 7.56 10.93
N ALA A 40 17.60 7.90 9.65
CA ALA A 40 18.90 8.35 9.13
C ALA A 40 19.32 9.68 9.75
N VAL A 41 18.40 10.65 9.87
CA VAL A 41 18.64 11.95 10.51
C VAL A 41 18.88 11.78 12.01
N GLU A 42 18.15 10.87 12.68
CA GLU A 42 18.36 10.58 14.10
C GLU A 42 19.75 10.04 14.38
N ASN A 43 20.26 9.18 13.50
CA ASN A 43 21.60 8.59 13.62
C ASN A 43 22.73 9.51 13.14
N ASN A 44 22.41 10.59 12.41
CA ASN A 44 23.40 11.51 11.84
C ASN A 44 22.90 12.96 11.85
N SER A 45 23.25 13.71 12.88
CA SER A 45 22.82 15.09 13.10
C SER A 45 23.22 16.08 11.99
N GLY A 46 24.21 15.75 11.15
CA GLY A 46 24.60 16.57 10.01
C GLY A 46 23.60 16.56 8.84
N MET A 47 22.66 15.62 8.81
CA MET A 47 21.68 15.49 7.73
C MET A 47 20.48 16.44 7.88
N GLU A 48 20.21 16.99 9.07
CA GLU A 48 19.06 17.90 9.28
C GLU A 48 19.11 19.14 8.37
N SER A 49 20.29 19.68 8.13
CA SER A 49 20.44 20.86 7.25
C SER A 49 20.04 20.61 5.79
N SER A 50 20.02 19.36 5.35
CA SER A 50 19.75 18.99 3.96
C SER A 50 18.32 18.50 3.72
N PHE A 51 17.66 17.94 4.75
CA PHE A 51 16.37 17.24 4.60
C PHE A 51 15.24 17.79 5.46
N GLY A 52 15.49 18.88 6.19
CA GLY A 52 14.55 19.48 7.14
C GLY A 52 14.74 18.97 8.58
N SER A 53 14.10 19.63 9.50
CA SER A 53 14.16 19.26 10.92
C SER A 53 13.47 17.91 11.20
N LYS A 54 13.88 17.22 12.27
CA LYS A 54 13.21 16.00 12.72
C LYS A 54 11.70 16.19 12.90
N GLN A 55 11.29 17.35 13.40
CA GLN A 55 9.87 17.65 13.62
C GLN A 55 9.11 17.73 12.29
N GLU A 56 9.66 18.41 11.28
CA GLU A 56 9.02 18.47 9.95
C GLU A 56 8.88 17.09 9.30
N ILE A 57 9.89 16.21 9.46
CA ILE A 57 9.85 14.83 8.98
C ILE A 57 8.76 14.04 9.74
N LEU A 58 8.69 14.20 11.06
CA LEU A 58 7.70 13.54 11.92
C LEU A 58 6.27 13.98 11.56
N ASP A 59 6.06 15.26 11.29
CA ASP A 59 4.77 15.80 10.85
C ASP A 59 4.34 15.18 9.50
N LYS A 60 5.30 14.98 8.57
CA LYS A 60 5.03 14.28 7.31
C LYS A 60 4.69 12.81 7.50
N ILE A 61 5.36 12.12 8.42
CA ILE A 61 5.05 10.72 8.76
C ILE A 61 3.61 10.63 9.29
N ASN A 62 3.24 11.47 10.26
CA ASN A 62 1.89 11.48 10.81
C ASN A 62 0.84 11.79 9.74
N TYR A 63 1.07 12.81 8.91
CA TYR A 63 0.17 13.16 7.81
C TYR A 63 -0.02 12.00 6.81
N LEU A 64 1.08 11.37 6.37
CA LEU A 64 1.03 10.27 5.41
C LEU A 64 0.39 9.01 6.00
N ALA A 65 0.61 8.73 7.29
CA ALA A 65 -0.03 7.61 7.98
C ALA A 65 -1.54 7.80 8.08
N GLN A 66 -2.02 8.98 8.48
CA GLN A 66 -3.45 9.29 8.53
C GLN A 66 -4.10 9.29 7.13
N LEU A 67 -3.40 9.84 6.13
CA LEU A 67 -3.86 9.74 4.75
C LEU A 67 -3.97 8.27 4.30
N LEU A 68 -3.00 7.43 4.63
CA LEU A 68 -3.01 6.02 4.29
C LEU A 68 -4.19 5.29 4.96
N ILE A 69 -4.49 5.59 6.21
CA ILE A 69 -5.64 5.07 6.94
C ILE A 69 -6.95 5.47 6.25
N SER A 70 -7.07 6.71 5.77
CA SER A 70 -8.26 7.18 5.06
C SER A 70 -8.47 6.55 3.68
N LEU A 71 -7.43 5.94 3.11
CA LEU A 71 -7.48 5.27 1.80
C LEU A 71 -7.77 3.77 1.90
N ARG A 72 -8.18 3.25 3.05
CA ARG A 72 -8.59 1.85 3.20
C ARG A 72 -9.75 1.52 2.25
N SER A 73 -9.77 0.31 1.74
CA SER A 73 -10.90 -0.19 0.98
C SER A 73 -12.14 -0.27 1.87
N GLU A 74 -13.27 0.24 1.37
CA GLU A 74 -14.56 0.17 2.05
C GLU A 74 -15.19 -1.20 1.82
N GLY A 75 -15.85 -1.75 2.84
CA GLY A 75 -16.52 -3.04 2.79
C GLY A 75 -16.22 -3.91 4.02
N ASP A 76 -16.92 -5.02 4.14
CA ASP A 76 -16.69 -6.00 5.20
C ASP A 76 -15.56 -6.96 4.82
N TYR A 77 -14.34 -6.54 5.06
CA TYR A 77 -13.13 -7.32 4.76
C TYR A 77 -12.44 -7.87 6.02
N HIS A 78 -13.13 -7.92 7.16
CA HIS A 78 -12.63 -8.44 8.44
C HIS A 78 -11.33 -7.80 8.95
N GLY A 79 -10.79 -6.81 8.26
CA GLY A 79 -9.56 -6.12 8.64
C GLY A 79 -9.18 -5.03 7.66
N ALA A 80 -8.18 -4.23 8.00
CA ALA A 80 -7.70 -3.16 7.15
C ALA A 80 -7.06 -3.71 5.88
N CYS A 81 -7.50 -3.21 4.74
CA CYS A 81 -6.97 -3.61 3.44
C CYS A 81 -7.02 -2.43 2.46
N TRP A 82 -6.24 -2.50 1.40
CA TRP A 82 -6.11 -1.44 0.42
C TRP A 82 -6.12 -1.96 -1.00
N GLY A 83 -6.72 -1.16 -1.90
CA GLY A 83 -6.74 -1.37 -3.33
C GLY A 83 -6.11 -0.19 -4.09
N TYR A 84 -6.17 -0.25 -5.41
CA TYR A 84 -5.75 0.85 -6.27
C TYR A 84 -6.91 1.83 -6.48
N ASN A 85 -6.59 3.12 -6.58
CA ASN A 85 -7.56 4.19 -6.78
C ASN A 85 -8.03 4.36 -8.24
N PHE A 86 -7.90 3.31 -9.06
CA PHE A 86 -8.31 3.27 -10.46
C PHE A 86 -8.69 1.85 -10.87
N ASP A 87 -9.55 1.74 -11.87
CA ASP A 87 -9.85 0.46 -12.53
C ASP A 87 -8.63 0.01 -13.33
N TRP A 88 -8.31 -1.29 -13.31
CA TRP A 88 -7.23 -1.82 -14.11
C TRP A 88 -7.54 -3.21 -14.65
N GLN A 89 -6.91 -3.57 -15.75
CA GLN A 89 -7.07 -4.85 -16.42
C GLN A 89 -5.76 -5.61 -16.44
N ALA A 90 -5.80 -6.85 -15.95
CA ALA A 90 -4.70 -7.81 -16.11
C ALA A 90 -4.85 -8.58 -17.42
N ARG A 91 -3.76 -9.19 -17.91
CA ARG A 91 -3.78 -9.95 -19.17
C ARG A 91 -4.78 -11.10 -19.20
N ARG A 92 -5.06 -11.75 -18.07
CA ARG A 92 -5.92 -12.93 -17.94
C ARG A 92 -7.25 -12.65 -17.24
N LEU A 93 -7.31 -11.54 -16.53
CA LEU A 93 -8.51 -11.09 -15.82
C LEU A 93 -9.02 -9.84 -16.48
N PHE A 94 -10.29 -9.82 -16.70
CA PHE A 94 -10.94 -8.73 -17.38
C PHE A 94 -10.79 -7.43 -16.57
N LEU A 95 -11.40 -7.22 -15.46
CA LEU A 95 -11.41 -5.94 -14.77
C LEU A 95 -11.19 -6.12 -13.26
N PHE A 96 -10.27 -5.32 -12.71
CA PHE A 96 -10.21 -5.05 -11.27
C PHE A 96 -10.84 -3.68 -11.03
N PRO A 97 -12.00 -3.62 -10.38
CA PRO A 97 -12.63 -2.37 -10.02
C PRO A 97 -11.75 -1.54 -9.09
N LYS A 98 -11.85 -0.23 -9.21
CA LYS A 98 -11.24 0.72 -8.28
C LYS A 98 -11.52 0.32 -6.84
N ASN A 99 -10.53 0.47 -5.97
CA ASN A 99 -10.57 0.16 -4.53
C ASN A 99 -10.80 -1.31 -4.18
N THR A 100 -10.85 -2.23 -5.14
CA THR A 100 -10.79 -3.66 -4.83
C THR A 100 -9.51 -3.97 -4.06
N PRO A 101 -9.57 -4.51 -2.83
CA PRO A 101 -8.38 -4.76 -2.05
C PRO A 101 -7.51 -5.84 -2.68
N THR A 102 -6.20 -5.64 -2.61
CA THR A 102 -5.21 -6.62 -3.06
C THR A 102 -4.22 -6.90 -1.95
N VAL A 103 -3.75 -8.14 -1.86
CA VAL A 103 -2.74 -8.51 -0.87
C VAL A 103 -1.45 -7.68 -1.04
N VAL A 104 -1.10 -7.35 -2.27
CA VAL A 104 0.09 -6.54 -2.56
C VAL A 104 -0.04 -5.13 -1.99
N ALA A 105 -1.13 -4.41 -2.30
CA ALA A 105 -1.33 -3.08 -1.74
C ALA A 105 -1.43 -3.12 -0.22
N THR A 106 -2.17 -4.08 0.33
CA THR A 106 -2.36 -4.27 1.76
C THR A 106 -1.05 -4.50 2.49
N GLN A 107 -0.18 -5.38 1.98
CA GLN A 107 1.12 -5.66 2.60
C GLN A 107 1.99 -4.38 2.66
N PHE A 108 2.10 -3.63 1.56
CA PHE A 108 2.87 -2.39 1.57
C PHE A 108 2.31 -1.35 2.54
N CYS A 109 0.98 -1.21 2.61
CA CYS A 109 0.32 -0.27 3.50
C CYS A 109 0.48 -0.65 4.97
N ALA A 110 0.24 -1.90 5.33
CA ALA A 110 0.41 -2.38 6.69
C ALA A 110 1.87 -2.27 7.16
N THR A 111 2.84 -2.66 6.33
CA THR A 111 4.27 -2.50 6.66
C THR A 111 4.65 -1.04 6.88
N ALA A 112 4.15 -0.13 6.05
CA ALA A 112 4.43 1.30 6.22
C ALA A 112 3.82 1.87 7.51
N LEU A 113 2.63 1.41 7.92
CA LEU A 113 2.03 1.78 9.20
C LEU A 113 2.80 1.21 10.39
N MET A 114 3.33 -0.02 10.31
CA MET A 114 4.24 -0.57 11.33
C MET A 114 5.50 0.28 11.47
N SER A 115 6.13 0.67 10.35
CA SER A 115 7.30 1.55 10.38
C SER A 115 6.96 2.94 10.96
N ALA A 116 5.77 3.47 10.67
CA ALA A 116 5.31 4.71 11.28
C ALA A 116 5.11 4.58 12.80
N PHE A 117 4.59 3.44 13.28
CA PHE A 117 4.52 3.15 14.71
C PHE A 117 5.90 3.08 15.35
N GLU A 118 6.88 2.46 14.72
CA GLU A 118 8.25 2.37 15.25
C GLU A 118 8.86 3.76 15.49
N VAL A 119 8.57 4.72 14.62
CA VAL A 119 9.05 6.10 14.73
C VAL A 119 8.22 6.94 15.70
N THR A 120 6.87 6.89 15.56
CA THR A 120 5.97 7.82 16.26
C THR A 120 5.48 7.32 17.61
N ARG A 121 5.51 6.00 17.83
CA ARG A 121 4.89 5.30 18.94
C ARG A 121 3.36 5.46 19.02
N ASN A 122 2.73 5.95 17.94
CA ASN A 122 1.28 6.03 17.85
C ASN A 122 0.68 4.63 17.64
N LYS A 123 0.05 4.12 18.70
CA LYS A 123 -0.49 2.76 18.75
C LYS A 123 -1.60 2.51 17.71
N GLU A 124 -2.35 3.53 17.32
CA GLU A 124 -3.38 3.43 16.28
C GLU A 124 -2.80 2.84 14.98
N PHE A 125 -1.59 3.25 14.58
CA PHE A 125 -0.95 2.77 13.36
C PHE A 125 -0.65 1.28 13.42
N LEU A 126 -0.16 0.81 14.55
CA LEU A 126 0.09 -0.61 14.79
C LEU A 126 -1.21 -1.41 14.82
N ASP A 127 -2.20 -0.95 15.59
CA ASP A 127 -3.46 -1.66 15.76
C ASP A 127 -4.16 -1.86 14.40
N ILE A 128 -4.20 -0.83 13.55
CA ILE A 128 -4.75 -0.92 12.19
C ILE A 128 -3.92 -1.88 11.32
N ALA A 129 -2.59 -1.80 11.36
CA ALA A 129 -1.73 -2.67 10.57
C ALA A 129 -1.93 -4.15 10.91
N LEU A 130 -2.05 -4.47 12.19
CA LEU A 130 -2.26 -5.85 12.66
C LEU A 130 -3.60 -6.45 12.18
N THR A 131 -4.65 -5.63 12.03
CA THR A 131 -5.92 -6.14 11.50
C THR A 131 -5.81 -6.61 10.05
N SER A 132 -4.79 -6.18 9.30
CA SER A 132 -4.58 -6.63 7.92
C SER A 132 -4.26 -8.13 7.81
N ALA A 133 -3.75 -8.74 8.87
CA ALA A 133 -3.57 -10.19 8.93
C ALA A 133 -4.92 -10.92 8.83
N GLN A 134 -5.97 -10.36 9.43
CA GLN A 134 -7.32 -10.94 9.34
C GLN A 134 -7.86 -10.89 7.92
N PHE A 135 -7.62 -9.81 7.17
CA PHE A 135 -7.96 -9.75 5.75
C PHE A 135 -7.27 -10.88 4.97
N VAL A 136 -5.98 -11.11 5.17
CA VAL A 136 -5.25 -12.19 4.47
C VAL A 136 -5.79 -13.56 4.85
N LEU A 137 -6.03 -13.80 6.14
CA LEU A 137 -6.42 -15.11 6.64
C LEU A 137 -7.89 -15.47 6.36
N GLN A 138 -8.80 -14.49 6.38
CA GLN A 138 -10.23 -14.73 6.37
C GLN A 138 -10.90 -14.40 5.04
N VAL A 139 -10.30 -13.50 4.24
CA VAL A 139 -10.94 -12.98 3.03
C VAL A 139 -10.28 -13.51 1.74
N LEU A 140 -8.97 -13.72 1.74
CA LEU A 140 -8.30 -14.18 0.53
C LEU A 140 -8.55 -15.68 0.29
N PRO A 141 -9.05 -16.07 -0.90
CA PRO A 141 -9.14 -17.48 -1.29
C PRO A 141 -7.77 -18.16 -1.22
N ARG A 142 -7.80 -19.47 -0.94
CA ARG A 142 -6.60 -20.31 -0.90
C ARG A 142 -6.70 -21.39 -1.94
N SER A 143 -5.63 -21.55 -2.74
CA SER A 143 -5.54 -22.61 -3.75
C SER A 143 -4.48 -23.62 -3.34
N PRO A 144 -4.75 -24.94 -3.35
CA PRO A 144 -3.75 -25.97 -3.04
C PRO A 144 -2.54 -25.89 -3.96
N TYR A 145 -1.35 -26.05 -3.41
CA TYR A 145 -0.10 -26.05 -4.16
C TYR A 145 1.00 -26.81 -3.41
N GLU A 146 1.55 -27.85 -4.03
CA GLU A 146 2.75 -28.62 -3.60
C GLU A 146 2.88 -28.88 -2.08
N GLY A 147 1.84 -29.43 -1.46
CA GLY A 147 1.85 -29.73 -0.02
C GLY A 147 1.49 -28.55 0.88
N GLY A 148 1.07 -27.43 0.29
CA GLY A 148 0.61 -26.23 0.97
C GLY A 148 -0.52 -25.55 0.22
N PHE A 149 -0.54 -24.24 0.26
CA PHE A 149 -1.49 -23.43 -0.50
C PHE A 149 -0.91 -22.05 -0.87
N LEU A 150 -1.53 -21.41 -1.84
CA LEU A 150 -1.27 -20.03 -2.22
C LEU A 150 -2.45 -19.14 -1.80
N PHE A 151 -2.18 -17.98 -1.27
CA PHE A 151 -3.17 -16.92 -1.14
C PHE A 151 -3.43 -16.27 -2.49
N SER A 152 -4.69 -16.02 -2.81
CA SER A 152 -5.06 -15.24 -3.98
C SER A 152 -4.55 -13.80 -3.91
N TYR A 153 -4.38 -13.19 -5.07
CA TYR A 153 -3.99 -11.77 -5.19
C TYR A 153 -5.04 -10.81 -4.61
N SER A 154 -6.32 -11.17 -4.72
CA SER A 154 -7.47 -10.40 -4.23
C SER A 154 -8.64 -11.33 -3.90
N PRO A 155 -9.75 -10.83 -3.31
CA PRO A 155 -10.97 -11.60 -3.10
C PRO A 155 -11.67 -12.04 -4.40
N LEU A 156 -11.35 -11.44 -5.55
CA LEU A 156 -11.94 -11.79 -6.84
C LEU A 156 -11.45 -13.17 -7.30
N GLN A 157 -12.28 -13.88 -8.06
CA GLN A 157 -11.91 -15.16 -8.64
C GLN A 157 -10.90 -15.02 -9.78
N GLY A 158 -10.11 -16.08 -10.04
CA GLY A 158 -9.21 -16.18 -11.19
C GLY A 158 -7.87 -15.45 -11.05
N ASN A 159 -7.45 -15.13 -9.82
CA ASN A 159 -6.14 -14.50 -9.53
C ASN A 159 -5.36 -15.22 -8.42
N ASP A 160 -5.49 -16.53 -8.37
CA ASP A 160 -5.02 -17.44 -7.34
C ASP A 160 -3.63 -18.06 -7.62
N THR A 161 -3.04 -17.79 -8.78
CA THR A 161 -1.74 -18.33 -9.19
C THR A 161 -0.62 -17.27 -9.24
N VAL A 162 -0.73 -16.23 -8.42
CA VAL A 162 0.24 -15.13 -8.38
C VAL A 162 1.20 -15.36 -7.21
N PHE A 163 2.27 -16.09 -7.44
CA PHE A 163 3.23 -16.53 -6.41
C PHE A 163 3.79 -15.40 -5.54
N ASN A 164 4.27 -14.33 -6.16
CA ASN A 164 4.81 -13.19 -5.43
C ASN A 164 3.76 -12.49 -4.55
N ALA A 165 2.49 -12.51 -4.94
CA ALA A 165 1.41 -11.99 -4.12
C ALA A 165 1.17 -12.87 -2.89
N SER A 166 1.15 -14.19 -3.06
CA SER A 166 1.05 -15.15 -1.97
C SER A 166 2.21 -14.99 -0.96
N LEU A 167 3.44 -14.84 -1.44
CA LEU A 167 4.61 -14.58 -0.59
C LEU A 167 4.49 -13.27 0.20
N LEU A 168 3.95 -12.21 -0.40
CA LEU A 168 3.69 -10.95 0.30
C LEU A 168 2.60 -11.09 1.36
N GLY A 169 1.56 -11.89 1.10
CA GLY A 169 0.54 -12.24 2.08
C GLY A 169 1.14 -13.00 3.26
N SER A 170 1.95 -14.01 3.00
CA SER A 170 2.65 -14.78 4.04
C SER A 170 3.62 -13.94 4.87
N ARG A 171 4.26 -12.93 4.25
CA ARG A 171 5.14 -12.00 4.97
C ARG A 171 4.40 -11.09 5.95
N LEU A 172 3.12 -10.83 5.70
CA LEU A 172 2.31 -9.98 6.55
C LEU A 172 1.81 -10.72 7.80
N LEU A 173 1.81 -12.05 7.78
CA LEU A 173 1.44 -12.92 8.90
C LEU A 173 2.62 -13.19 9.84
#